data_00933124fdef8eefa84ac51f630e5314
#
_entry.id   00933124fdef8eefa84ac51f630e5314
#
_cell.length_a   1.000
_cell.length_b   1.000
_cell.length_c   1.000
_cell.angle_alpha   90.00
_cell.angle_beta   90.00
_cell.angle_gamma   90.00
#
_symmetry.space_group_name_H-M   'P 1'
#
loop_
_entity.id
_entity.type
_entity.pdbx_description
1 polymer ?
#
loop_
_entity_poly.entity_id
_entity_poly.type
_entity_poly.pdbx_seq_one_letter_code
_entity_poly.pdbx_strand_id
1 'polypeptide(L)'
;MFASRLILRKLPIQAYEAFTQACFGRPNNAVQKGAVFNVFQSVSRNMFIQTQDTPNPNSLKFLPGVKVLDPGQTIDFPNGTEAFCSPLAKLLFRIEGVKSVFFGPDFITITKLDEDVDWKLMKPEIFATIMDFFASGLPILTDAQPSSDTQINEDDDETVQMIKELLDTRIRPTVQEDGGDIVFMGFEDGIVKLKMQGSCTSCPSSVVTLKNGVQNMLQFYVPEVIAVEQVEDKAQKLEKSAFEKMEEKFKSADNK
;
A
#
# COMPACT_ATOMS: atom_id res chain seq x y z
N MET A 1 0.08 19.24 -58.28
CA MET A 1 1.32 19.93 -58.67
C MET A 1 2.22 20.05 -57.46
N PHE A 2 3.49 19.74 -57.66
CA PHE A 2 4.65 19.77 -56.77
C PHE A 2 4.84 18.61 -55.76
N ALA A 3 5.64 17.68 -56.29
CA ALA A 3 6.37 16.67 -55.57
C ALA A 3 7.62 17.30 -54.91
N SER A 4 7.96 16.89 -53.71
CA SER A 4 9.29 17.13 -53.11
C SER A 4 9.90 15.82 -52.68
N ARG A 5 10.99 15.51 -53.36
CA ARG A 5 11.81 14.28 -53.26
C ARG A 5 12.57 14.20 -51.94
N LEU A 6 12.51 13.00 -51.36
CA LEU A 6 13.46 12.51 -50.36
C LEU A 6 14.87 12.44 -50.99
N ILE A 7 15.84 13.11 -50.40
CA ILE A 7 17.27 12.93 -50.67
C ILE A 7 17.88 12.05 -49.57
N LEU A 8 18.02 10.77 -49.87
CA LEU A 8 18.88 9.85 -49.12
C LEU A 8 20.35 10.21 -49.48
N ARG A 9 21.09 10.80 -48.56
CA ARG A 9 22.54 10.88 -48.64
C ARG A 9 23.15 9.57 -48.15
N LYS A 10 23.71 8.80 -49.10
CA LYS A 10 24.59 7.64 -48.86
C LYS A 10 25.91 8.17 -48.29
N LEU A 11 26.30 7.70 -47.11
CA LEU A 11 27.65 7.88 -46.57
C LEU A 11 28.61 6.86 -47.20
N PRO A 12 29.84 7.23 -47.56
CA PRO A 12 30.76 6.32 -48.23
C PRO A 12 31.39 5.31 -47.26
N ILE A 13 31.52 4.07 -47.77
CA ILE A 13 32.01 2.87 -47.10
C ILE A 13 33.50 2.94 -46.65
N GLN A 14 34.21 4.01 -46.93
CA GLN A 14 35.63 4.15 -46.63
C GLN A 14 35.98 4.59 -45.21
N ALA A 15 35.00 4.81 -44.33
CA ALA A 15 35.24 5.21 -42.93
C ALA A 15 35.39 4.03 -41.96
N TYR A 16 35.25 2.78 -42.42
CA TYR A 16 35.24 1.60 -41.53
C TYR A 16 36.58 0.88 -41.41
N GLU A 17 37.56 1.18 -42.29
CA GLU A 17 38.86 0.50 -42.24
C GLU A 17 39.93 1.18 -41.39
N ALA A 18 39.70 2.39 -40.92
CA ALA A 18 40.71 3.12 -40.12
C ALA A 18 40.65 2.80 -38.61
N PHE A 19 39.67 2.05 -38.14
CA PHE A 19 39.48 1.77 -36.69
C PHE A 19 40.04 0.41 -36.22
N THR A 20 40.51 -0.46 -37.13
CA THR A 20 40.96 -1.79 -36.77
C THR A 20 42.49 -1.96 -36.66
N GLN A 21 43.27 -0.92 -36.89
CA GLN A 21 44.76 -1.01 -36.88
C GLN A 21 45.48 -0.43 -35.66
N ALA A 22 44.72 0.08 -34.66
CA ALA A 22 45.32 0.71 -33.47
C ALA A 22 45.37 -0.19 -32.19
N CYS A 23 44.97 -1.44 -32.25
CA CYS A 23 44.87 -2.30 -31.04
C CYS A 23 45.81 -3.53 -31.02
N PHE A 24 46.84 -3.60 -31.85
CA PHE A 24 47.87 -4.65 -31.74
C PHE A 24 49.24 -4.06 -31.42
N GLY A 25 49.44 -3.62 -30.19
CA GLY A 25 50.76 -3.32 -29.60
C GLY A 25 51.25 -4.54 -28.83
N ARG A 26 52.48 -4.97 -29.06
CA ARG A 26 53.21 -6.13 -28.54
C ARG A 26 53.23 -6.21 -27.00
N PRO A 27 53.29 -7.41 -26.41
CA PRO A 27 53.37 -7.56 -24.96
C PRO A 27 54.77 -7.31 -24.44
N ASN A 28 54.92 -6.29 -23.60
CA ASN A 28 56.09 -6.14 -22.73
C ASN A 28 55.72 -6.74 -21.35
N ASN A 29 56.51 -7.74 -20.94
CA ASN A 29 56.51 -8.29 -19.61
C ASN A 29 56.81 -7.20 -18.58
N ALA A 30 55.79 -6.82 -17.85
CA ALA A 30 55.92 -6.09 -16.58
C ALA A 30 55.01 -6.78 -15.57
N VAL A 31 55.62 -7.26 -14.51
CA VAL A 31 55.00 -7.83 -13.32
C VAL A 31 53.89 -6.91 -12.83
N GLN A 32 52.63 -7.27 -13.06
CA GLN A 32 51.49 -6.52 -12.50
C GLN A 32 51.13 -7.14 -11.14
N LYS A 33 51.37 -6.30 -10.13
CA LYS A 33 50.80 -6.39 -8.78
C LYS A 33 49.32 -6.62 -8.88
N GLY A 34 48.83 -7.61 -8.15
CA GLY A 34 47.44 -8.04 -8.14
C GLY A 34 46.47 -6.85 -7.99
N ALA A 35 45.68 -6.66 -9.03
CA ALA A 35 44.44 -5.90 -8.91
C ALA A 35 43.49 -6.73 -8.04
N VAL A 36 43.34 -6.33 -6.80
CA VAL A 36 42.27 -6.81 -5.93
C VAL A 36 40.98 -6.38 -6.59
N PHE A 37 40.35 -7.30 -7.33
CA PHE A 37 38.96 -7.17 -7.70
C PHE A 37 38.19 -7.14 -6.37
N ASN A 38 37.86 -5.95 -5.91
CA ASN A 38 36.80 -5.77 -4.94
C ASN A 38 35.52 -6.28 -5.61
N VAL A 39 35.26 -7.56 -5.48
CA VAL A 39 33.94 -8.11 -5.62
C VAL A 39 33.14 -7.40 -4.55
N PHE A 40 32.39 -6.36 -4.94
CA PHE A 40 31.29 -5.88 -4.13
C PHE A 40 30.35 -7.09 -3.93
N GLN A 41 30.61 -7.84 -2.89
CA GLN A 41 29.60 -8.72 -2.32
C GLN A 41 28.48 -7.75 -1.90
N SER A 42 27.47 -7.63 -2.74
CA SER A 42 26.18 -7.19 -2.29
C SER A 42 25.80 -8.13 -1.16
N VAL A 43 25.99 -7.69 0.07
CA VAL A 43 25.44 -8.36 1.24
C VAL A 43 23.94 -8.31 1.00
N SER A 44 23.39 -9.34 0.39
CA SER A 44 21.96 -9.55 0.40
C SER A 44 21.63 -9.72 1.87
N ARG A 45 21.17 -8.64 2.49
CA ARG A 45 20.56 -8.72 3.81
C ARG A 45 19.40 -9.66 3.64
N ASN A 46 19.50 -10.86 4.22
CA ASN A 46 18.37 -11.78 4.27
C ASN A 46 17.23 -11.01 4.95
N MET A 47 16.24 -10.62 4.15
CA MET A 47 15.06 -9.96 4.67
C MET A 47 14.33 -10.97 5.53
N PHE A 48 14.12 -10.64 6.78
CA PHE A 48 13.35 -11.47 7.70
C PHE A 48 12.02 -10.76 7.96
N ILE A 49 10.94 -11.32 7.42
CA ILE A 49 9.60 -10.78 7.59
C ILE A 49 9.00 -11.37 8.86
N GLN A 50 8.64 -10.50 9.78
CA GLN A 50 7.89 -10.87 10.98
C GLN A 50 6.39 -10.75 10.72
N THR A 51 5.58 -11.52 11.43
CA THR A 51 4.13 -11.39 11.43
C THR A 51 3.64 -11.01 12.81
N GLN A 52 2.66 -10.14 12.86
CA GLN A 52 1.97 -9.71 14.05
C GLN A 52 0.48 -9.90 13.87
N ASP A 53 -0.17 -10.49 14.86
CA ASP A 53 -1.62 -10.63 14.86
C ASP A 53 -2.27 -9.26 15.02
N THR A 54 -3.44 -9.09 14.42
CA THR A 54 -4.27 -7.90 14.56
C THR A 54 -5.53 -8.23 15.34
N PRO A 55 -6.26 -7.25 15.88
CA PRO A 55 -7.55 -7.47 16.52
C PRO A 55 -8.59 -8.13 15.59
N ASN A 56 -8.41 -7.98 14.29
CA ASN A 56 -9.22 -8.63 13.28
C ASN A 56 -8.64 -10.02 12.95
N PRO A 57 -9.34 -11.14 13.25
CA PRO A 57 -8.83 -12.49 13.00
C PRO A 57 -8.63 -12.80 11.51
N ASN A 58 -9.29 -12.03 10.63
CA ASN A 58 -9.15 -12.16 9.19
C ASN A 58 -8.02 -11.29 8.61
N SER A 59 -7.32 -10.51 9.43
CA SER A 59 -6.20 -9.68 9.01
C SER A 59 -4.90 -10.08 9.71
N LEU A 60 -3.79 -9.97 9.00
CA LEU A 60 -2.46 -10.22 9.54
C LEU A 60 -1.51 -9.13 9.08
N LYS A 61 -0.69 -8.64 10.01
CA LYS A 61 0.31 -7.61 9.77
C LYS A 61 1.67 -8.25 9.50
N PHE A 62 2.30 -7.87 8.40
CA PHE A 62 3.62 -8.30 7.96
C PHE A 62 4.60 -7.15 8.11
N LEU A 63 5.72 -7.39 8.79
CA LEU A 63 6.78 -6.42 9.00
C LEU A 63 8.03 -6.86 8.22
N PRO A 64 8.28 -6.30 7.05
CA PRO A 64 9.42 -6.70 6.21
C PRO A 64 10.77 -6.21 6.75
N GLY A 65 10.77 -5.37 7.81
CA GLY A 65 11.99 -4.80 8.37
C GLY A 65 12.66 -3.73 7.49
N VAL A 66 11.96 -3.30 6.46
CA VAL A 66 12.34 -2.21 5.56
C VAL A 66 11.17 -1.23 5.43
N LYS A 67 11.50 0.00 5.06
CA LYS A 67 10.50 1.03 4.81
C LYS A 67 9.59 0.62 3.65
N VAL A 68 8.28 0.69 3.85
CA VAL A 68 7.26 0.44 2.83
C VAL A 68 6.78 1.77 2.24
N LEU A 69 6.32 2.69 3.08
CA LEU A 69 5.90 4.03 2.68
C LEU A 69 6.67 5.11 3.46
N ASP A 70 6.45 6.36 3.12
CA ASP A 70 6.98 7.48 3.91
C ASP A 70 6.30 7.54 5.29
N PRO A 71 7.01 8.06 6.33
CA PRO A 71 6.41 8.22 7.65
C PRO A 71 5.11 9.04 7.58
N GLY A 72 4.06 8.53 8.23
CA GLY A 72 2.75 9.15 8.24
C GLY A 72 1.89 8.90 6.99
N GLN A 73 2.40 8.16 6.01
CA GLN A 73 1.63 7.77 4.84
C GLN A 73 1.06 6.36 5.00
N THR A 74 -0.19 6.21 4.59
CA THR A 74 -0.86 4.92 4.51
C THR A 74 -1.68 4.83 3.23
N ILE A 75 -1.83 3.63 2.70
CA ILE A 75 -2.64 3.40 1.50
C ILE A 75 -3.44 2.12 1.68
N ASP A 76 -4.75 2.24 1.46
CA ASP A 76 -5.67 1.11 1.47
C ASP A 76 -6.05 0.68 0.06
N PHE A 77 -5.98 -0.60 -0.19
CA PHE A 77 -6.42 -1.25 -1.41
C PHE A 77 -7.55 -2.22 -1.05
N PRO A 78 -8.81 -1.79 -1.08
CA PRO A 78 -9.94 -2.64 -0.72
C PRO A 78 -10.20 -3.76 -1.74
N ASN A 79 -9.70 -3.60 -2.97
CA ASN A 79 -9.81 -4.58 -4.04
C ASN A 79 -8.66 -4.48 -5.04
N GLY A 80 -8.51 -5.51 -5.89
CA GLY A 80 -7.44 -5.57 -6.87
C GLY A 80 -7.52 -4.52 -7.98
N THR A 81 -8.70 -3.93 -8.23
CA THR A 81 -8.87 -2.89 -9.24
C THR A 81 -8.26 -1.57 -8.80
N GLU A 82 -8.25 -1.28 -7.50
CA GLU A 82 -7.62 -0.08 -6.95
C GLU A 82 -6.09 -0.20 -6.79
N ALA A 83 -5.56 -1.42 -6.91
CA ALA A 83 -4.13 -1.69 -6.81
C ALA A 83 -3.32 -1.26 -8.05
N PHE A 84 -3.92 -0.56 -9.03
CA PHE A 84 -3.24 -0.20 -10.29
C PHE A 84 -2.00 0.67 -10.09
N CYS A 85 -1.97 1.49 -9.04
CA CYS A 85 -0.84 2.38 -8.73
C CYS A 85 0.28 1.68 -7.96
N SER A 86 0.09 0.43 -7.50
CA SER A 86 1.10 -0.31 -6.76
C SER A 86 1.41 -1.66 -7.39
N PRO A 87 2.63 -1.86 -7.92
CA PRO A 87 3.07 -3.17 -8.40
C PRO A 87 3.05 -4.24 -7.31
N LEU A 88 3.44 -3.89 -6.06
CA LEU A 88 3.41 -4.82 -4.95
C LEU A 88 1.98 -5.26 -4.61
N ALA A 89 1.04 -4.31 -4.50
CA ALA A 89 -0.35 -4.62 -4.22
C ALA A 89 -0.94 -5.54 -5.30
N LYS A 90 -0.66 -5.28 -6.58
CA LYS A 90 -1.08 -6.17 -7.69
C LYS A 90 -0.58 -7.61 -7.54
N LEU A 91 0.66 -7.78 -7.10
CA LEU A 91 1.22 -9.12 -6.88
C LEU A 91 0.54 -9.82 -5.69
N LEU A 92 0.29 -9.09 -4.61
CA LEU A 92 -0.38 -9.64 -3.43
C LEU A 92 -1.84 -10.06 -3.74
N PHE A 93 -2.57 -9.29 -4.56
CA PHE A 93 -3.92 -9.66 -4.98
C PHE A 93 -3.99 -10.87 -5.93
N ARG A 94 -2.86 -11.34 -6.47
CA ARG A 94 -2.82 -12.60 -7.24
C ARG A 94 -2.86 -13.84 -6.36
N ILE A 95 -2.54 -13.67 -5.08
CA ILE A 95 -2.57 -14.76 -4.09
C ILE A 95 -4.03 -15.07 -3.80
N GLU A 96 -4.40 -16.34 -3.98
CA GLU A 96 -5.75 -16.79 -3.72
C GLU A 96 -6.13 -16.57 -2.25
N GLY A 97 -7.31 -16.02 -2.01
CA GLY A 97 -7.82 -15.74 -0.67
C GLY A 97 -7.49 -14.35 -0.12
N VAL A 98 -6.76 -13.50 -0.84
CA VAL A 98 -6.53 -12.09 -0.46
C VAL A 98 -7.75 -11.25 -0.83
N LYS A 99 -8.33 -10.58 0.17
CA LYS A 99 -9.48 -9.66 0.03
C LYS A 99 -9.03 -8.23 -0.13
N SER A 100 -8.19 -7.75 0.79
CA SER A 100 -7.69 -6.38 0.79
C SER A 100 -6.24 -6.33 1.25
N VAL A 101 -5.55 -5.28 0.83
CA VAL A 101 -4.15 -5.01 1.17
C VAL A 101 -4.06 -3.58 1.68
N PHE A 102 -3.35 -3.39 2.78
CA PHE A 102 -3.12 -2.07 3.36
C PHE A 102 -1.63 -1.88 3.61
N PHE A 103 -1.09 -0.75 3.18
CA PHE A 103 0.29 -0.38 3.39
C PHE A 103 0.40 0.72 4.44
N GLY A 104 1.25 0.48 5.44
CA GLY A 104 1.72 1.47 6.39
C GLY A 104 3.17 1.87 6.12
N PRO A 105 3.77 2.70 6.99
CA PRO A 105 5.13 3.16 6.80
C PRO A 105 6.18 2.05 6.78
N ASP A 106 6.03 1.03 7.62
CA ASP A 106 6.97 -0.07 7.85
C ASP A 106 6.31 -1.45 7.87
N PHE A 107 5.03 -1.52 7.52
CA PHE A 107 4.25 -2.74 7.55
C PHE A 107 3.29 -2.87 6.38
N ILE A 108 2.84 -4.10 6.16
CA ILE A 108 1.82 -4.48 5.19
C ILE A 108 0.78 -5.31 5.93
N THR A 109 -0.48 -4.88 5.89
CA THR A 109 -1.59 -5.68 6.42
C THR A 109 -2.34 -6.33 5.27
N ILE A 110 -2.57 -7.62 5.38
CA ILE A 110 -3.35 -8.39 4.42
C ILE A 110 -4.57 -8.92 5.13
N THR A 111 -5.73 -8.73 4.51
CA THR A 111 -7.01 -9.28 4.97
C THR A 111 -7.44 -10.39 4.03
N LYS A 112 -7.76 -11.55 4.59
CA LYS A 112 -8.26 -12.69 3.83
C LYS A 112 -9.74 -12.57 3.52
N LEU A 113 -10.15 -13.26 2.45
CA LEU A 113 -11.52 -13.18 1.93
C LEU A 113 -12.53 -13.77 2.90
N ASP A 114 -12.21 -14.91 3.51
CA ASP A 114 -13.13 -15.69 4.31
C ASP A 114 -12.42 -16.34 5.51
N GLU A 115 -13.19 -16.74 6.53
CA GLU A 115 -12.66 -17.44 7.70
C GLU A 115 -12.13 -18.83 7.35
N ASP A 116 -12.68 -19.46 6.31
CA ASP A 116 -12.29 -20.80 5.85
C ASP A 116 -10.87 -20.84 5.23
N VAL A 117 -10.33 -19.69 4.82
CA VAL A 117 -8.96 -19.61 4.27
C VAL A 117 -7.93 -19.70 5.38
N ASP A 118 -7.04 -20.70 5.32
CA ASP A 118 -6.01 -20.90 6.35
C ASP A 118 -4.77 -20.05 6.09
N TRP A 119 -4.40 -19.23 7.07
CA TRP A 119 -3.16 -18.44 7.04
C TRP A 119 -1.89 -19.28 6.82
N LYS A 120 -1.90 -20.56 7.23
CA LYS A 120 -0.73 -21.44 7.03
C LYS A 120 -0.43 -21.70 5.55
N LEU A 121 -1.46 -21.67 4.72
CA LEU A 121 -1.32 -21.86 3.28
C LEU A 121 -0.90 -20.55 2.58
N MET A 122 -1.42 -19.42 3.03
CA MET A 122 -1.14 -18.11 2.42
C MET A 122 0.22 -17.52 2.81
N LYS A 123 0.63 -17.66 4.09
CA LYS A 123 1.86 -17.03 4.61
C LYS A 123 3.10 -17.30 3.74
N PRO A 124 3.41 -18.55 3.31
CA PRO A 124 4.62 -18.80 2.50
C PRO A 124 4.62 -18.03 1.18
N GLU A 125 3.48 -17.95 0.51
CA GLU A 125 3.34 -17.25 -0.78
C GLU A 125 3.44 -15.74 -0.59
N ILE A 126 2.81 -15.20 0.47
CA ILE A 126 2.92 -13.77 0.84
C ILE A 126 4.37 -13.42 1.15
N PHE A 127 5.07 -14.22 1.96
CA PHE A 127 6.48 -14.00 2.27
C PHE A 127 7.35 -14.00 1.02
N ALA A 128 7.17 -14.99 0.14
CA ALA A 128 7.92 -15.07 -1.11
C ALA A 128 7.66 -13.83 -1.97
N THR A 129 6.41 -13.44 -2.16
CA THR A 129 6.02 -12.27 -2.96
C THR A 129 6.63 -10.97 -2.42
N ILE A 130 6.58 -10.75 -1.11
CA ILE A 130 7.15 -9.56 -0.48
C ILE A 130 8.67 -9.56 -0.63
N MET A 131 9.34 -10.69 -0.33
CA MET A 131 10.80 -10.79 -0.44
C MET A 131 11.29 -10.58 -1.87
N ASP A 132 10.65 -11.21 -2.84
CA ASP A 132 11.01 -11.10 -4.27
C ASP A 132 10.79 -9.67 -4.77
N PHE A 133 9.70 -9.03 -4.34
CA PHE A 133 9.42 -7.65 -4.71
C PHE A 133 10.51 -6.69 -4.20
N PHE A 134 10.84 -6.75 -2.92
CA PHE A 134 11.88 -5.88 -2.37
C PHE A 134 13.27 -6.22 -2.92
N ALA A 135 13.54 -7.47 -3.24
CA ALA A 135 14.77 -7.87 -3.92
C ALA A 135 14.88 -7.33 -5.35
N SER A 136 13.75 -7.13 -6.02
CA SER A 136 13.71 -6.56 -7.38
C SER A 136 14.02 -5.06 -7.42
N GLY A 137 13.92 -4.35 -6.29
CA GLY A 137 14.14 -2.90 -6.21
C GLY A 137 13.10 -2.06 -6.95
N LEU A 138 11.97 -2.62 -7.30
CA LEU A 138 10.86 -1.88 -7.92
C LEU A 138 10.23 -0.90 -6.92
N PRO A 139 9.73 0.26 -7.39
CA PRO A 139 9.01 1.19 -6.53
C PRO A 139 7.68 0.57 -6.09
N ILE A 140 7.32 0.81 -4.83
CA ILE A 140 6.06 0.32 -4.25
C ILE A 140 4.88 1.03 -4.89
N LEU A 141 5.04 2.32 -5.19
CA LEU A 141 4.05 3.16 -5.86
C LEU A 141 4.63 3.72 -7.16
N THR A 142 3.82 3.76 -8.21
CA THR A 142 4.25 4.27 -9.51
C THR A 142 3.83 5.72 -9.78
N ASP A 143 2.64 6.18 -9.37
CA ASP A 143 2.12 7.48 -9.79
C ASP A 143 1.23 8.23 -8.78
N ALA A 144 0.95 7.72 -7.60
CA ALA A 144 0.06 8.38 -6.66
C ALA A 144 0.73 8.59 -5.30
N GLN A 145 0.98 9.83 -4.95
CA GLN A 145 1.21 10.17 -3.55
C GLN A 145 -0.15 10.26 -2.85
N PRO A 146 -0.35 9.52 -1.73
CA PRO A 146 -1.55 9.70 -0.92
C PRO A 146 -1.60 11.14 -0.40
N SER A 147 -2.76 11.75 -0.50
CA SER A 147 -3.00 13.05 0.12
C SER A 147 -3.05 12.89 1.63
N SER A 148 -2.35 13.73 2.36
CA SER A 148 -2.49 13.80 3.82
C SER A 148 -3.87 14.40 4.15
N ASP A 149 -4.77 13.57 4.68
CA ASP A 149 -6.15 13.92 5.04
C ASP A 149 -6.24 14.80 6.29
N THR A 150 -5.18 14.82 7.09
CA THR A 150 -5.09 15.58 8.34
C THR A 150 -4.24 16.84 8.22
N GLN A 151 -3.85 17.25 7.01
CA GLN A 151 -3.22 18.56 6.82
C GLN A 151 -4.16 19.66 7.30
N ILE A 152 -3.66 20.52 8.20
CA ILE A 152 -4.36 21.69 8.68
C ILE A 152 -4.34 22.73 7.56
N ASN A 153 -5.52 23.11 7.09
CA ASN A 153 -5.68 24.18 6.10
C ASN A 153 -5.99 25.49 6.83
N GLU A 154 -5.67 26.61 6.20
CA GLU A 154 -5.95 27.95 6.75
C GLU A 154 -7.46 28.20 6.93
N ASP A 155 -8.31 27.50 6.18
CA ASP A 155 -9.77 27.60 6.23
C ASP A 155 -10.42 26.67 7.28
N ASP A 156 -9.63 25.82 7.95
CA ASP A 156 -10.17 24.91 8.96
C ASP A 156 -10.55 25.68 10.24
N ASP A 157 -11.74 25.40 10.75
CA ASP A 157 -12.18 25.90 12.05
C ASP A 157 -11.27 25.35 13.17
N GLU A 158 -11.10 26.10 14.25
CA GLU A 158 -10.25 25.74 15.40
C GLU A 158 -10.60 24.35 15.94
N THR A 159 -11.89 24.01 15.99
CA THR A 159 -12.37 22.69 16.37
C THR A 159 -11.88 21.59 15.42
N VAL A 160 -11.91 21.84 14.12
CA VAL A 160 -11.43 20.89 13.09
C VAL A 160 -9.92 20.69 13.18
N GLN A 161 -9.17 21.77 13.40
CA GLN A 161 -7.72 21.70 13.58
C GLN A 161 -7.35 20.82 14.78
N MET A 162 -8.03 21.01 15.91
CA MET A 162 -7.83 20.23 17.13
C MET A 162 -8.19 18.75 16.93
N ILE A 163 -9.28 18.46 16.22
CA ILE A 163 -9.66 17.08 15.85
C ILE A 163 -8.54 16.42 15.00
N LYS A 164 -8.07 17.10 13.96
CA LYS A 164 -7.00 16.60 13.08
C LYS A 164 -5.70 16.32 13.85
N GLU A 165 -5.30 17.24 14.74
CA GLU A 165 -4.12 17.06 15.58
C GLU A 165 -4.24 15.85 16.52
N LEU A 166 -5.39 15.67 17.16
CA LEU A 166 -5.65 14.53 18.04
C LEU A 166 -5.65 13.21 17.27
N LEU A 167 -6.23 13.20 16.07
CA LEU A 167 -6.21 12.03 15.21
C LEU A 167 -4.78 11.62 14.88
N ASP A 168 -3.92 12.56 14.49
CA ASP A 168 -2.53 12.28 14.10
C ASP A 168 -1.64 11.90 15.28
N THR A 169 -1.76 12.63 16.39
CA THR A 169 -0.80 12.49 17.50
C THR A 169 -1.13 11.37 18.47
N ARG A 170 -2.41 11.04 18.62
CA ARG A 170 -2.88 10.11 19.65
C ARG A 170 -3.57 8.86 19.10
N ILE A 171 -4.42 9.01 18.10
CA ILE A 171 -5.30 7.94 17.65
C ILE A 171 -4.63 7.11 16.56
N ARG A 172 -4.10 7.78 15.53
CA ARG A 172 -3.46 7.10 14.39
C ARG A 172 -2.31 6.15 14.78
N PRO A 173 -1.39 6.51 15.68
CA PRO A 173 -0.32 5.58 16.08
C PRO A 173 -0.87 4.27 16.65
N THR A 174 -1.88 4.34 17.53
CA THR A 174 -2.50 3.15 18.13
C THR A 174 -3.21 2.30 17.08
N VAL A 175 -3.93 2.93 16.15
CA VAL A 175 -4.63 2.23 15.07
C VAL A 175 -3.65 1.56 14.11
N GLN A 176 -2.51 2.20 13.83
CA GLN A 176 -1.44 1.62 13.00
C GLN A 176 -0.71 0.46 13.71
N GLU A 177 -0.59 0.49 15.04
CA GLU A 177 -0.11 -0.67 15.80
C GLU A 177 -1.00 -1.88 15.57
N ASP A 178 -2.32 -1.68 15.45
CA ASP A 178 -3.31 -2.71 15.15
C ASP A 178 -3.42 -3.07 13.65
N GLY A 179 -2.57 -2.50 12.80
CA GLY A 179 -2.48 -2.81 11.37
C GLY A 179 -3.54 -2.14 10.51
N GLY A 180 -4.16 -1.08 10.98
CA GLY A 180 -5.13 -0.27 10.25
C GLY A 180 -4.78 1.21 10.22
N ASP A 181 -5.71 2.02 9.75
CA ASP A 181 -5.66 3.48 9.82
C ASP A 181 -7.06 4.08 9.82
N ILE A 182 -7.12 5.38 10.12
CA ILE A 182 -8.33 6.19 10.08
C ILE A 182 -8.09 7.42 9.20
N VAL A 183 -9.07 7.76 8.37
CA VAL A 183 -9.05 8.93 7.49
C VAL A 183 -10.12 9.89 7.94
N PHE A 184 -9.76 11.15 8.14
CA PHE A 184 -10.70 12.21 8.47
C PHE A 184 -11.50 12.61 7.23
N MET A 185 -12.83 12.52 7.31
CA MET A 185 -13.74 12.82 6.20
C MET A 185 -14.50 14.12 6.38
N GLY A 186 -14.55 14.65 7.60
CA GLY A 186 -15.23 15.92 7.91
C GLY A 186 -15.81 15.99 9.32
N PHE A 187 -16.25 17.19 9.68
CA PHE A 187 -16.93 17.49 10.93
C PHE A 187 -18.17 18.34 10.63
N GLU A 188 -19.34 17.86 11.00
CA GLU A 188 -20.62 18.54 10.78
C GLU A 188 -21.55 18.30 11.98
N ASP A 189 -22.18 19.32 12.47
CA ASP A 189 -23.18 19.29 13.56
C ASP A 189 -22.71 18.51 14.82
N GLY A 190 -21.42 18.62 15.18
CA GLY A 190 -20.84 17.90 16.29
C GLY A 190 -20.51 16.43 15.98
N ILE A 191 -20.69 15.97 14.75
CA ILE A 191 -20.41 14.61 14.32
C ILE A 191 -19.09 14.58 13.52
N VAL A 192 -18.12 13.83 14.02
CA VAL A 192 -16.87 13.55 13.32
C VAL A 192 -17.06 12.36 12.40
N LYS A 193 -16.85 12.56 11.10
CA LYS A 193 -16.94 11.51 10.08
C LYS A 193 -15.55 10.92 9.83
N LEU A 194 -15.40 9.63 10.06
CA LEU A 194 -14.15 8.89 9.87
C LEU A 194 -14.36 7.72 8.92
N LYS A 195 -13.39 7.48 8.04
CA LYS A 195 -13.28 6.26 7.25
C LYS A 195 -12.22 5.36 7.89
N MET A 196 -12.55 4.11 8.14
CA MET A 196 -11.63 3.12 8.67
C MET A 196 -10.98 2.33 7.53
N GLN A 197 -9.69 2.00 7.67
CA GLN A 197 -8.89 1.30 6.65
C GLN A 197 -8.12 0.13 7.25
N GLY A 198 -7.65 -0.79 6.40
CA GLY A 198 -6.86 -1.94 6.80
C GLY A 198 -7.61 -2.93 7.70
N SER A 199 -6.97 -3.42 8.75
CA SER A 199 -7.55 -4.38 9.70
C SER A 199 -8.84 -3.88 10.37
N CYS A 200 -9.02 -2.56 10.46
CA CYS A 200 -10.17 -1.94 11.15
C CYS A 200 -11.47 -2.01 10.35
N THR A 201 -11.43 -2.33 9.05
CA THR A 201 -12.60 -2.28 8.15
C THR A 201 -13.56 -3.45 8.34
N SER A 202 -13.07 -4.64 8.66
CA SER A 202 -13.83 -5.89 8.52
C SER A 202 -14.19 -6.58 9.84
N CYS A 203 -13.82 -6.04 10.99
CA CYS A 203 -14.08 -6.69 12.28
C CYS A 203 -15.26 -6.03 13.01
N PRO A 204 -16.43 -6.69 13.14
CA PRO A 204 -17.60 -6.11 13.79
C PRO A 204 -17.36 -5.70 15.24
N SER A 205 -16.55 -6.45 15.98
CA SER A 205 -16.22 -6.15 17.38
C SER A 205 -15.21 -5.01 17.51
N SER A 206 -14.21 -4.95 16.65
CA SER A 206 -13.20 -3.89 16.69
C SER A 206 -13.75 -2.56 16.19
N VAL A 207 -14.64 -2.56 15.20
CA VAL A 207 -15.30 -1.32 14.72
C VAL A 207 -16.05 -0.64 15.85
N VAL A 208 -16.84 -1.37 16.64
CA VAL A 208 -17.59 -0.80 17.76
C VAL A 208 -16.64 -0.32 18.86
N THR A 209 -15.64 -1.14 19.21
CA THR A 209 -14.69 -0.81 20.28
C THR A 209 -13.80 0.38 19.88
N LEU A 210 -13.28 0.39 18.65
CA LEU A 210 -12.47 1.47 18.14
C LEU A 210 -13.28 2.76 18.01
N LYS A 211 -14.49 2.70 17.44
CA LYS A 211 -15.39 3.84 17.33
C LYS A 211 -15.66 4.48 18.70
N ASN A 212 -16.01 3.65 19.70
CA ASN A 212 -16.27 4.15 21.04
C ASN A 212 -15.01 4.72 21.71
N GLY A 213 -13.86 4.07 21.50
CA GLY A 213 -12.57 4.55 22.00
C GLY A 213 -12.17 5.90 21.41
N VAL A 214 -12.28 6.04 20.09
CA VAL A 214 -12.03 7.29 19.38
C VAL A 214 -13.02 8.37 19.80
N GLN A 215 -14.30 8.04 19.90
CA GLN A 215 -15.33 8.97 20.33
C GLN A 215 -15.06 9.48 21.75
N ASN A 216 -14.79 8.61 22.71
CA ASN A 216 -14.50 9.00 24.07
C ASN A 216 -13.26 9.90 24.16
N MET A 217 -12.23 9.58 23.38
CA MET A 217 -11.00 10.40 23.36
C MET A 217 -11.27 11.78 22.75
N LEU A 218 -11.97 11.87 21.62
CA LEU A 218 -12.32 13.14 21.01
C LEU A 218 -13.20 13.97 21.92
N GLN A 219 -14.24 13.41 22.52
CA GLN A 219 -15.14 14.11 23.46
C GLN A 219 -14.43 14.62 24.70
N PHE A 220 -13.37 13.94 25.15
CA PHE A 220 -12.61 14.38 26.30
C PHE A 220 -11.80 15.66 26.05
N TYR A 221 -11.22 15.80 24.84
CA TYR A 221 -10.40 16.93 24.46
C TYR A 221 -11.16 18.03 23.70
N VAL A 222 -12.21 17.66 23.00
CA VAL A 222 -13.02 18.53 22.12
C VAL A 222 -14.50 18.41 22.52
N PRO A 223 -14.99 19.25 23.44
CA PRO A 223 -16.37 19.16 23.95
C PRO A 223 -17.45 19.32 22.87
N GLU A 224 -17.11 19.93 21.74
CA GLU A 224 -18.01 20.15 20.60
C GLU A 224 -18.33 18.83 19.88
N VAL A 225 -17.54 17.77 20.09
CA VAL A 225 -17.77 16.46 19.49
C VAL A 225 -18.88 15.72 20.25
N ILE A 226 -20.01 15.52 19.59
CA ILE A 226 -21.16 14.79 20.13
C ILE A 226 -21.06 13.31 19.81
N ALA A 227 -20.63 12.98 18.60
CA ALA A 227 -20.52 11.57 18.13
C ALA A 227 -19.45 11.40 17.06
N VAL A 228 -19.06 10.14 16.86
CA VAL A 228 -18.21 9.70 15.75
C VAL A 228 -19.01 8.77 14.84
N GLU A 229 -19.02 9.04 13.55
CA GLU A 229 -19.68 8.23 12.54
C GLU A 229 -18.66 7.63 11.57
N GLN A 230 -18.80 6.34 11.30
CA GLN A 230 -18.01 5.68 10.27
C GLN A 230 -18.66 5.90 8.91
N VAL A 231 -17.88 6.43 7.97
CA VAL A 231 -18.29 6.55 6.56
C VAL A 231 -17.81 5.34 5.79
N GLU A 232 -18.74 4.63 5.16
CA GLU A 232 -18.44 3.53 4.25
C GLU A 232 -18.24 4.07 2.82
N ASP A 233 -17.30 3.49 2.09
CA ASP A 233 -17.10 3.81 0.67
C ASP A 233 -18.33 3.47 -0.17
N LYS A 234 -18.53 4.23 -1.25
CA LYS A 234 -19.59 3.96 -2.22
C LYS A 234 -19.51 2.54 -2.80
N ALA A 235 -18.29 2.00 -2.97
CA ALA A 235 -18.07 0.64 -3.43
C ALA A 235 -18.58 -0.39 -2.41
N GLN A 236 -18.25 -0.24 -1.12
CA GLN A 236 -18.72 -1.12 -0.04
C GLN A 236 -20.25 -1.08 0.11
N LYS A 237 -20.86 0.10 -0.06
CA LYS A 237 -22.33 0.23 -0.06
C LYS A 237 -22.97 -0.51 -1.23
N LEU A 238 -22.36 -0.46 -2.41
CA LEU A 238 -22.84 -1.19 -3.59
C LEU A 238 -22.70 -2.70 -3.42
N GLU A 239 -21.59 -3.17 -2.87
CA GLU A 239 -21.38 -4.60 -2.59
C GLU A 239 -22.40 -5.13 -1.57
N LYS A 240 -22.60 -4.43 -0.45
CA LYS A 240 -23.63 -4.79 0.54
C LYS A 240 -25.02 -4.84 -0.08
N SER A 241 -25.38 -3.81 -0.86
CA SER A 241 -26.70 -3.76 -1.49
C SER A 241 -26.89 -4.85 -2.57
N ALA A 242 -25.82 -5.25 -3.25
CA ALA A 242 -25.83 -6.34 -4.20
C ALA A 242 -25.98 -7.70 -3.50
N PHE A 243 -25.25 -7.86 -2.39
CA PHE A 243 -25.30 -9.07 -1.57
C PHE A 243 -26.68 -9.27 -0.93
N GLU A 244 -27.24 -8.23 -0.32
CA GLU A 244 -28.61 -8.27 0.25
C GLU A 244 -29.66 -8.65 -0.80
N LYS A 245 -29.56 -8.07 -2.00
CA LYS A 245 -30.45 -8.43 -3.11
C LYS A 245 -30.29 -9.88 -3.59
N MET A 246 -29.07 -10.42 -3.51
CA MET A 246 -28.83 -11.84 -3.82
C MET A 246 -29.41 -12.74 -2.72
N GLU A 247 -29.22 -12.43 -1.45
CA GLU A 247 -29.81 -13.19 -0.33
C GLU A 247 -31.34 -13.20 -0.38
N GLU A 248 -31.97 -12.07 -0.69
CA GLU A 248 -33.43 -12.01 -0.86
C GLU A 248 -33.91 -12.91 -1.98
N LYS A 249 -33.17 -12.95 -3.11
CA LYS A 249 -33.50 -13.86 -4.21
C LYS A 249 -33.37 -15.34 -3.83
N PHE A 250 -32.34 -15.71 -3.08
CA PHE A 250 -32.18 -17.08 -2.61
C PHE A 250 -33.28 -17.47 -1.62
N LYS A 251 -33.59 -16.62 -0.63
CA LYS A 251 -34.70 -16.85 0.32
C LYS A 251 -36.05 -16.96 -0.36
N SER A 252 -36.27 -16.25 -1.45
CA SER A 252 -37.50 -16.34 -2.25
C SER A 252 -37.57 -17.58 -3.14
N ALA A 253 -36.44 -18.20 -3.47
CA ALA A 253 -36.36 -19.41 -4.27
C ALA A 253 -36.59 -20.69 -3.42
N ASP A 254 -36.14 -20.67 -2.16
CA ASP A 254 -36.33 -21.82 -1.22
C ASP A 254 -37.76 -21.94 -0.67
N ASN A 255 -38.59 -20.91 -0.79
CA ASN A 255 -39.99 -20.91 -0.34
C ASN A 255 -41.00 -21.31 -1.44
N LYS A 256 -40.54 -21.88 -2.56
CA LYS A 256 -41.36 -22.33 -3.68
C LYS A 256 -41.20 -23.84 -3.90
#